data_340a00f6f8413266fb50638f8fee337c
#
_entry.id   340a00f6f8413266fb50638f8fee337c
#
_cell.length_a   1.000
_cell.length_b   1.000
_cell.length_c   1.000
_cell.angle_alpha   90.00
_cell.angle_beta   90.00
_cell.angle_gamma   90.00
#
_symmetry.space_group_name_H-M   'P 1'
#
loop_
_entity.id
_entity.type
_entity.pdbx_description
1 polymer ?
#
loop_
_entity_poly.entity_id
_entity_poly.type
_entity_poly.pdbx_seq_one_letter_code
_entity_poly.pdbx_strand_id
1 'polypeptide(L)'
;SLKECFLLNDWEAIAYSYDFVSDSIEYIKEGVQFNKNVLFFGPGTGLGAALSLDNKTVISTEIGNTTNSSLSLQKNYNIENTNHFTLEDFVSGSAISNIYKIKTNIQMSSEEVYEKFRENDDIAVEVVNGFIKSLAQTLSDMALTYLPGNGILLAGSLIRTIYPNINKEQFIEIFTANKSDIHKNMLEMISIGVITKQRTPLYGNFHFYKELDL
;
A
#
# COMPACT_ATOMS: atom_id res chain seq x y z
N SER A 1 38.61 3.05 -10.25
CA SER A 1 37.73 4.23 -10.29
C SER A 1 36.29 3.76 -10.33
N LEU A 2 35.46 4.20 -9.39
CA LEU A 2 33.99 4.06 -9.47
C LEU A 2 33.59 4.86 -10.72
N LYS A 3 33.16 4.19 -11.78
CA LYS A 3 32.87 4.84 -13.03
C LYS A 3 31.58 5.63 -13.00
N GLU A 4 30.54 5.09 -12.37
CA GLU A 4 29.27 5.76 -12.15
C GLU A 4 28.60 5.12 -10.92
N CYS A 5 27.84 5.91 -10.16
CA CYS A 5 27.04 5.44 -9.00
C CYS A 5 25.62 5.96 -9.17
N PHE A 6 24.67 5.03 -9.23
CA PHE A 6 23.25 5.35 -9.28
C PHE A 6 22.61 5.03 -7.93
N LEU A 7 21.80 5.95 -7.43
CA LEU A 7 21.04 5.77 -6.21
C LEU A 7 19.56 5.72 -6.56
N LEU A 8 18.92 4.60 -6.32
CA LEU A 8 17.47 4.45 -6.43
C LEU A 8 16.81 4.65 -5.06
N ASN A 9 15.64 5.26 -5.07
CA ASN A 9 14.72 5.16 -3.94
C ASN A 9 14.28 3.69 -3.77
N ASP A 10 13.98 3.26 -2.55
CA ASP A 10 13.56 1.87 -2.27
C ASP A 10 12.29 1.47 -3.04
N TRP A 11 11.36 2.39 -3.24
CA TRP A 11 10.13 2.16 -3.99
C TRP A 11 10.36 2.16 -5.51
N GLU A 12 11.31 2.94 -6.01
CA GLU A 12 11.78 2.82 -7.40
C GLU A 12 12.34 1.42 -7.63
N ALA A 13 13.21 0.96 -6.73
CA ALA A 13 13.77 -0.39 -6.82
C ALA A 13 12.66 -1.47 -6.78
N ILE A 14 11.63 -1.31 -5.94
CA ILE A 14 10.49 -2.24 -5.92
C ILE A 14 9.75 -2.20 -7.27
N ALA A 15 9.53 -1.04 -7.85
CA ALA A 15 8.83 -0.92 -9.13
C ALA A 15 9.61 -1.56 -10.29
N TYR A 16 10.94 -1.42 -10.32
CA TYR A 16 11.79 -2.12 -11.30
C TYR A 16 11.81 -3.65 -11.13
N SER A 17 11.31 -4.19 -10.00
CA SER A 17 11.27 -5.63 -9.79
C SER A 17 10.10 -6.34 -10.48
N TYR A 18 9.19 -5.65 -11.17
CA TYR A 18 7.94 -6.17 -11.69
C TYR A 18 8.08 -7.51 -12.42
N ASP A 19 8.98 -7.61 -13.39
CA ASP A 19 9.19 -8.82 -14.19
C ASP A 19 9.66 -10.03 -13.37
N PHE A 20 10.27 -9.79 -12.21
CA PHE A 20 10.77 -10.85 -11.31
C PHE A 20 9.76 -11.28 -10.25
N VAL A 21 8.68 -10.53 -10.08
CA VAL A 21 7.69 -10.77 -9.02
C VAL A 21 6.30 -11.11 -9.56
N SER A 22 6.08 -10.96 -10.85
CA SER A 22 4.79 -11.21 -11.52
C SER A 22 4.20 -12.59 -11.21
N ASP A 23 5.04 -13.62 -11.10
CA ASP A 23 4.63 -14.99 -10.75
C ASP A 23 4.36 -15.20 -9.25
N SER A 24 4.53 -14.16 -8.44
CA SER A 24 4.41 -14.21 -6.98
C SER A 24 3.42 -13.16 -6.47
N ILE A 25 2.33 -12.98 -7.21
CA ILE A 25 1.26 -12.06 -6.86
C ILE A 25 0.02 -12.87 -6.45
N GLU A 26 -0.50 -12.58 -5.28
CA GLU A 26 -1.80 -13.05 -4.83
C GLU A 26 -2.81 -11.90 -4.86
N TYR A 27 -3.98 -12.12 -5.46
CA TYR A 27 -4.94 -11.05 -5.67
C TYR A 27 -5.96 -10.93 -4.53
N ILE A 28 -6.14 -9.70 -4.04
CA ILE A 28 -7.31 -9.28 -3.26
C ILE A 28 -8.50 -9.13 -4.22
N LYS A 29 -8.25 -8.52 -5.38
CA LYS A 29 -9.22 -8.27 -6.43
C LYS A 29 -8.58 -8.44 -7.80
N GLU A 30 -9.17 -9.24 -8.63
CA GLU A 30 -8.81 -9.30 -10.05
C GLU A 30 -9.51 -8.19 -10.84
N GLY A 31 -8.92 -7.80 -11.96
CA GLY A 31 -9.44 -6.77 -12.86
C GLY A 31 -9.12 -7.08 -14.31
N VAL A 32 -9.32 -6.10 -15.18
CA VAL A 32 -9.05 -6.22 -16.63
C VAL A 32 -8.02 -5.16 -17.01
N GLN A 33 -6.88 -5.62 -17.51
CA GLN A 33 -5.83 -4.71 -17.94
C GLN A 33 -6.28 -3.81 -19.10
N PHE A 34 -6.10 -2.48 -18.95
CA PHE A 34 -6.42 -1.49 -19.98
C PHE A 34 -5.25 -0.58 -20.37
N ASN A 35 -4.15 -0.61 -19.62
CA ASN A 35 -2.85 -0.02 -19.96
C ASN A 35 -1.73 -0.83 -19.27
N LYS A 36 -0.48 -0.37 -19.39
CA LYS A 36 0.69 -1.05 -18.78
C LYS A 36 1.17 -0.40 -17.49
N ASN A 37 0.46 0.61 -16.99
CA ASN A 37 0.87 1.30 -15.76
C ASN A 37 0.57 0.44 -14.54
N VAL A 38 1.52 0.40 -13.61
CA VAL A 38 1.43 -0.31 -12.33
C VAL A 38 1.71 0.67 -11.20
N LEU A 39 0.84 0.73 -10.23
CA LEU A 39 1.11 1.44 -8.98
C LEU A 39 1.64 0.45 -7.95
N PHE A 40 2.87 0.64 -7.50
CA PHE A 40 3.44 -0.06 -6.35
C PHE A 40 3.16 0.76 -5.10
N PHE A 41 2.65 0.10 -4.06
CA PHE A 41 2.20 0.78 -2.86
C PHE A 41 2.49 -0.08 -1.63
N GLY A 42 3.05 0.50 -0.59
CA GLY A 42 3.39 -0.31 0.56
C GLY A 42 3.47 0.41 1.88
N PRO A 43 2.53 0.09 2.74
CA PRO A 43 2.64 0.42 4.15
C PRO A 43 3.73 -0.44 4.81
N GLY A 44 4.82 0.22 5.18
CA GLY A 44 5.90 -0.32 6.00
C GLY A 44 5.97 0.41 7.34
N THR A 45 7.16 0.76 7.82
CA THR A 45 7.31 1.71 8.95
C THR A 45 6.64 3.03 8.62
N GLY A 46 6.90 3.59 7.43
CA GLY A 46 6.15 4.68 6.81
C GLY A 46 5.27 4.16 5.67
N LEU A 47 4.92 5.04 4.75
CA LEU A 47 4.16 4.73 3.55
C LEU A 47 4.93 5.17 2.31
N GLY A 48 5.28 4.21 1.45
CA GLY A 48 5.93 4.49 0.19
C GLY A 48 5.12 4.04 -1.02
N ALA A 49 5.36 4.68 -2.17
CA ALA A 49 4.79 4.28 -3.44
C ALA A 49 5.66 4.71 -4.62
N ALA A 50 5.54 3.98 -5.72
CA ALA A 50 6.11 4.33 -7.01
C ALA A 50 5.15 3.94 -8.14
N LEU A 51 5.15 4.72 -9.21
CA LEU A 51 4.35 4.46 -10.42
C LEU A 51 5.29 4.01 -11.54
N SER A 52 5.04 2.83 -12.09
CA SER A 52 5.68 2.37 -13.32
C SER A 52 4.79 2.70 -14.51
N LEU A 53 5.33 3.45 -15.49
CA LEU A 53 4.66 3.81 -16.73
C LEU A 53 5.17 2.91 -17.85
N ASP A 54 4.24 2.23 -18.52
CA ASP A 54 4.50 1.35 -19.67
C ASP A 54 5.60 0.29 -19.43
N ASN A 55 5.81 -0.11 -18.17
CA ASN A 55 6.88 -1.00 -17.71
C ASN A 55 8.31 -0.50 -18.01
N LYS A 56 8.50 0.80 -18.20
CA LYS A 56 9.78 1.40 -18.58
C LYS A 56 10.23 2.53 -17.66
N THR A 57 9.36 3.49 -17.44
CA THR A 57 9.69 4.66 -16.63
C THR A 57 9.10 4.51 -15.24
N VAL A 58 9.92 4.64 -14.23
CA VAL A 58 9.48 4.62 -12.83
C VAL A 58 9.51 6.04 -12.27
N ILE A 59 8.43 6.43 -11.63
CA ILE A 59 8.27 7.70 -10.93
C ILE A 59 8.13 7.39 -9.45
N SER A 60 9.10 7.78 -8.64
CA SER A 60 9.00 7.73 -7.18
C SER A 60 8.06 8.82 -6.65
N THR A 61 7.45 8.57 -5.52
CA THR A 61 6.53 9.53 -4.88
C THR A 61 6.79 9.61 -3.38
N GLU A 62 6.47 10.75 -2.80
CA GLU A 62 6.43 10.98 -1.35
C GLU A 62 4.98 11.04 -0.85
N ILE A 63 4.13 10.15 -1.34
CA ILE A 63 2.69 10.19 -1.08
C ILE A 63 2.35 10.01 0.40
N GLY A 64 3.17 9.29 1.15
CA GLY A 64 3.00 9.10 2.59
C GLY A 64 2.97 10.42 3.36
N ASN A 65 3.73 11.40 2.90
CA ASN A 65 3.86 12.72 3.51
C ASN A 65 2.81 13.74 3.04
N THR A 66 1.86 13.34 2.19
CA THR A 66 0.78 14.24 1.78
C THR A 66 -0.22 14.43 2.91
N THR A 67 -0.71 15.69 3.05
CA THR A 67 -1.81 16.02 3.95
C THR A 67 -3.12 15.72 3.24
N ASN A 68 -3.64 14.54 3.42
CA ASN A 68 -4.87 14.15 2.78
C ASN A 68 -6.07 14.24 3.75
N SER A 69 -7.26 13.98 3.26
CA SER A 69 -8.55 14.01 3.94
C SER A 69 -8.56 13.25 5.28
N SER A 70 -7.67 13.63 6.17
CA SER A 70 -7.42 13.04 7.49
C SER A 70 -8.69 12.76 8.29
N LEU A 71 -9.72 13.61 8.16
CA LEU A 71 -10.99 13.44 8.87
C LEU A 71 -11.75 12.16 8.51
N SER A 72 -11.71 11.73 7.25
CA SER A 72 -12.38 10.49 6.84
C SER A 72 -11.62 9.25 7.34
N LEU A 73 -10.29 9.31 7.31
CA LEU A 73 -9.44 8.22 7.79
C LEU A 73 -9.46 8.09 9.31
N GLN A 74 -9.53 9.20 10.05
CA GLN A 74 -9.71 9.19 11.52
C GLN A 74 -10.96 8.40 11.94
N LYS A 75 -12.06 8.56 11.20
CA LYS A 75 -13.32 7.85 11.47
C LYS A 75 -13.18 6.33 11.40
N ASN A 76 -12.28 5.83 10.57
CA ASN A 76 -12.06 4.39 10.44
C ASN A 76 -11.50 3.77 11.73
N TYR A 77 -10.87 4.58 12.58
CA TYR A 77 -10.28 4.17 13.85
C TYR A 77 -11.09 4.64 15.06
N ASN A 78 -12.22 5.32 14.86
CA ASN A 78 -13.01 5.95 15.93
C ASN A 78 -12.13 6.85 16.84
N ILE A 79 -11.27 7.67 16.22
CA ILE A 79 -10.46 8.66 16.91
C ILE A 79 -10.81 10.06 16.40
N GLU A 80 -10.72 11.05 17.29
CA GLU A 80 -10.99 12.46 16.98
C GLU A 80 -9.84 13.35 17.44
N ASN A 81 -9.68 14.50 16.79
CA ASN A 81 -8.76 15.56 17.21
C ASN A 81 -7.31 15.09 17.43
N THR A 82 -6.76 14.33 16.50
CA THR A 82 -5.37 13.91 16.56
C THR A 82 -4.46 14.94 15.90
N ASN A 83 -3.19 14.97 16.33
CA ASN A 83 -2.12 15.73 15.68
C ASN A 83 -1.52 14.94 14.47
N HIS A 84 -2.28 14.01 13.89
CA HIS A 84 -1.88 13.22 12.74
C HIS A 84 -2.47 13.85 11.49
N PHE A 85 -1.64 14.23 10.54
CA PHE A 85 -2.03 15.02 9.38
C PHE A 85 -1.62 14.40 8.05
N THR A 86 -0.64 13.49 8.05
CA THR A 86 -0.15 12.86 6.84
C THR A 86 -0.86 11.55 6.55
N LEU A 87 -0.78 11.09 5.30
CA LEU A 87 -1.39 9.83 4.89
C LEU A 87 -0.76 8.65 5.63
N GLU A 88 0.56 8.68 5.87
CA GLU A 88 1.25 7.61 6.60
C GLU A 88 0.86 7.52 8.08
N ASP A 89 0.32 8.60 8.67
CA ASP A 89 -0.23 8.57 10.03
C ASP A 89 -1.48 7.65 10.15
N PHE A 90 -2.07 7.24 9.02
CA PHE A 90 -3.24 6.38 8.96
C PHE A 90 -3.01 5.07 8.18
N VAL A 91 -2.01 5.03 7.29
CA VAL A 91 -1.78 3.89 6.39
C VAL A 91 -0.31 3.46 6.44
N SER A 92 0.15 3.07 7.63
CA SER A 92 1.49 2.53 7.85
C SER A 92 1.53 1.61 9.07
N GLY A 93 2.64 0.94 9.29
CA GLY A 93 2.90 0.19 10.52
C GLY A 93 3.01 1.13 11.74
N SER A 94 3.64 2.29 11.57
CA SER A 94 3.66 3.32 12.62
C SER A 94 2.27 3.81 12.99
N ALA A 95 1.35 3.91 12.01
CA ALA A 95 -0.05 4.25 12.27
C ALA A 95 -0.72 3.24 13.21
N ILE A 96 -0.55 1.94 12.95
CA ILE A 96 -1.10 0.87 13.81
C ILE A 96 -0.59 1.02 15.24
N SER A 97 0.73 1.20 15.42
CA SER A 97 1.35 1.39 16.74
C SER A 97 0.84 2.63 17.46
N ASN A 98 0.81 3.77 16.76
CA ASN A 98 0.46 5.05 17.34
C ASN A 98 -1.03 5.13 17.70
N ILE A 99 -1.90 4.61 16.84
CA ILE A 99 -3.34 4.61 17.08
C ILE A 99 -3.69 3.66 18.24
N TYR A 100 -3.04 2.48 18.31
CA TYR A 100 -3.20 1.59 19.46
C TYR A 100 -2.78 2.28 20.77
N LYS A 101 -1.63 2.98 20.75
CA LYS A 101 -1.18 3.78 21.90
C LYS A 101 -2.17 4.89 22.28
N ILE A 102 -2.76 5.60 21.31
CA ILE A 102 -3.78 6.63 21.58
C ILE A 102 -4.98 6.03 22.31
N LYS A 103 -5.41 4.83 21.94
CA LYS A 103 -6.59 4.17 22.53
C LYS A 103 -6.33 3.52 23.89
N THR A 104 -5.10 3.04 24.13
CA THR A 104 -4.79 2.23 25.32
C THR A 104 -3.80 2.87 26.28
N ASN A 105 -3.08 3.90 25.86
CA ASN A 105 -1.89 4.45 26.51
C ASN A 105 -0.72 3.45 26.64
N ILE A 106 -0.74 2.34 25.89
CA ILE A 106 0.31 1.32 25.89
C ILE A 106 1.07 1.41 24.55
N GLN A 107 2.40 1.52 24.63
CA GLN A 107 3.24 1.49 23.43
C GLN A 107 3.50 0.05 23.02
N MET A 108 3.14 -0.29 21.80
CA MET A 108 3.42 -1.58 21.17
C MET A 108 3.88 -1.37 19.71
N SER A 109 4.67 -2.30 19.18
CA SER A 109 4.99 -2.35 17.76
C SER A 109 3.77 -2.80 16.94
N SER A 110 3.78 -2.57 15.63
CA SER A 110 2.70 -3.03 14.75
C SER A 110 2.55 -4.56 14.77
N GLU A 111 3.66 -5.27 14.95
CA GLU A 111 3.69 -6.73 15.06
C GLU A 111 2.99 -7.20 16.35
N GLU A 112 3.29 -6.57 17.49
CA GLU A 112 2.66 -6.89 18.78
C GLU A 112 1.16 -6.58 18.75
N VAL A 113 0.75 -5.46 18.15
CA VAL A 113 -0.67 -5.13 17.97
C VAL A 113 -1.36 -6.17 17.08
N TYR A 114 -0.67 -6.63 16.03
CA TYR A 114 -1.22 -7.66 15.15
C TYR A 114 -1.35 -9.04 15.86
N GLU A 115 -0.43 -9.41 16.73
CA GLU A 115 -0.59 -10.61 17.55
C GLU A 115 -1.81 -10.49 18.47
N LYS A 116 -2.04 -9.34 19.10
CA LYS A 116 -3.26 -9.08 19.86
C LYS A 116 -4.53 -9.13 19.01
N PHE A 117 -4.47 -8.65 17.78
CA PHE A 117 -5.56 -8.81 16.81
C PHE A 117 -5.91 -10.30 16.61
N ARG A 118 -4.90 -11.17 16.48
CA ARG A 118 -5.10 -12.62 16.33
C ARG A 118 -5.67 -13.27 17.61
N GLU A 119 -5.41 -12.68 18.76
CA GLU A 119 -5.96 -13.07 20.06
C GLU A 119 -7.38 -12.53 20.28
N ASN A 120 -7.95 -11.80 19.31
CA ASN A 120 -9.25 -11.13 19.39
C ASN A 120 -9.33 -10.04 20.48
N ASP A 121 -8.23 -9.31 20.75
CA ASP A 121 -8.27 -8.11 21.58
C ASP A 121 -9.13 -7.04 20.88
N ASP A 122 -10.16 -6.54 21.55
CA ASP A 122 -11.14 -5.64 20.93
C ASP A 122 -10.52 -4.38 20.33
N ILE A 123 -9.54 -3.78 21.01
CA ILE A 123 -8.89 -2.55 20.52
C ILE A 123 -7.97 -2.86 19.36
N ALA A 124 -7.20 -3.95 19.41
CA ALA A 124 -6.37 -4.37 18.31
C ALA A 124 -7.18 -4.70 17.05
N VAL A 125 -8.34 -5.36 17.22
CA VAL A 125 -9.30 -5.65 16.14
C VAL A 125 -9.81 -4.35 15.52
N GLU A 126 -10.18 -3.36 16.33
CA GLU A 126 -10.63 -2.06 15.84
C GLU A 126 -9.51 -1.35 15.05
N VAL A 127 -8.28 -1.34 15.57
CA VAL A 127 -7.13 -0.67 14.94
C VAL A 127 -6.75 -1.34 13.62
N VAL A 128 -6.63 -2.67 13.57
CA VAL A 128 -6.26 -3.38 12.35
C VAL A 128 -7.35 -3.27 11.28
N ASN A 129 -8.62 -3.37 11.67
CA ASN A 129 -9.74 -3.15 10.74
C ASN A 129 -9.79 -1.70 10.25
N GLY A 130 -9.50 -0.72 11.10
CA GLY A 130 -9.36 0.69 10.73
C GLY A 130 -8.26 0.90 9.68
N PHE A 131 -7.11 0.23 9.85
CA PHE A 131 -6.03 0.23 8.89
C PHE A 131 -6.45 -0.37 7.55
N ILE A 132 -7.10 -1.53 7.52
CA ILE A 132 -7.57 -2.18 6.30
C ILE A 132 -8.58 -1.29 5.55
N LYS A 133 -9.52 -0.66 6.26
CA LYS A 133 -10.46 0.30 5.69
C LYS A 133 -9.76 1.53 5.10
N SER A 134 -8.81 2.10 5.85
CA SER A 134 -8.04 3.27 5.41
C SER A 134 -7.18 2.94 4.18
N LEU A 135 -6.58 1.76 4.14
CA LEU A 135 -5.85 1.26 2.98
C LEU A 135 -6.76 1.17 1.75
N ALA A 136 -7.94 0.53 1.86
CA ALA A 136 -8.87 0.39 0.74
C ALA A 136 -9.34 1.74 0.20
N GLN A 137 -9.68 2.69 1.07
CA GLN A 137 -10.06 4.06 0.67
C GLN A 137 -8.92 4.80 -0.03
N THR A 138 -7.72 4.71 0.52
CA THR A 138 -6.53 5.32 -0.08
C THR A 138 -6.24 4.75 -1.46
N LEU A 139 -6.29 3.43 -1.62
CA LEU A 139 -6.08 2.79 -2.92
C LEU A 139 -7.16 3.19 -3.94
N SER A 140 -8.41 3.41 -3.50
CA SER A 140 -9.48 3.93 -4.36
C SER A 140 -9.14 5.30 -4.96
N ASP A 141 -8.64 6.22 -4.11
CA ASP A 141 -8.26 7.55 -4.56
C ASP A 141 -7.01 7.52 -5.45
N MET A 142 -6.01 6.69 -5.11
CA MET A 142 -4.82 6.48 -5.91
C MET A 142 -5.13 5.83 -7.26
N ALA A 143 -6.05 4.88 -7.29
CA ALA A 143 -6.52 4.24 -8.51
C ALA A 143 -7.11 5.25 -9.51
N LEU A 144 -7.91 6.20 -9.03
CA LEU A 144 -8.47 7.26 -9.86
C LEU A 144 -7.45 8.35 -10.21
N THR A 145 -6.44 8.57 -9.37
CA THR A 145 -5.39 9.56 -9.62
C THR A 145 -4.41 9.10 -10.70
N TYR A 146 -3.97 7.85 -10.65
CA TYR A 146 -2.90 7.32 -11.48
C TYR A 146 -3.37 6.40 -12.61
N LEU A 147 -4.61 5.92 -12.56
CA LEU A 147 -5.20 4.97 -13.52
C LEU A 147 -4.26 3.81 -13.86
N PRO A 148 -3.81 3.02 -12.85
CA PRO A 148 -2.88 1.92 -13.07
C PRO A 148 -3.62 0.74 -13.68
N GLY A 149 -3.76 0.74 -15.02
CA GLY A 149 -4.56 -0.25 -15.73
C GLY A 149 -3.96 -1.66 -15.78
N ASN A 150 -2.71 -1.81 -15.35
CA ASN A 150 -2.09 -3.12 -15.10
C ASN A 150 -2.15 -3.51 -13.60
N GLY A 151 -2.73 -2.66 -12.77
CA GLY A 151 -3.05 -2.96 -11.38
C GLY A 151 -2.29 -2.17 -10.33
N ILE A 152 -2.71 -2.36 -9.09
CA ILE A 152 -2.03 -1.90 -7.89
C ILE A 152 -1.37 -3.10 -7.23
N LEU A 153 -0.07 -3.00 -6.96
CA LEU A 153 0.70 -4.06 -6.31
C LEU A 153 1.16 -3.61 -4.93
N LEU A 154 0.62 -4.28 -3.93
CA LEU A 154 0.99 -4.07 -2.54
C LEU A 154 2.26 -4.83 -2.21
N ALA A 155 3.23 -4.16 -1.60
CA ALA A 155 4.50 -4.76 -1.19
C ALA A 155 4.85 -4.42 0.26
N GLY A 156 5.70 -5.21 0.88
CA GLY A 156 6.19 -5.00 2.24
C GLY A 156 5.82 -6.14 3.20
N SER A 157 6.52 -6.21 4.33
CA SER A 157 6.31 -7.25 5.35
C SER A 157 4.95 -7.12 6.01
N LEU A 158 4.55 -5.90 6.38
CA LEU A 158 3.28 -5.63 7.04
C LEU A 158 2.10 -6.14 6.21
N ILE A 159 2.08 -5.81 4.92
CA ILE A 159 0.96 -6.22 4.06
C ILE A 159 0.92 -7.75 3.87
N ARG A 160 2.07 -8.40 3.73
CA ARG A 160 2.13 -9.87 3.67
C ARG A 160 1.60 -10.54 4.94
N THR A 161 1.85 -9.92 6.09
CA THR A 161 1.37 -10.42 7.38
C THR A 161 -0.14 -10.25 7.53
N ILE A 162 -0.69 -9.10 7.13
CA ILE A 162 -2.11 -8.78 7.28
C ILE A 162 -2.99 -9.44 6.20
N TYR A 163 -2.45 -9.62 4.99
CA TYR A 163 -3.19 -10.10 3.82
C TYR A 163 -4.06 -11.35 4.08
N PRO A 164 -3.59 -12.41 4.78
CA PRO A 164 -4.42 -13.61 5.02
C PRO A 164 -5.71 -13.33 5.82
N ASN A 165 -5.78 -12.20 6.52
CA ASN A 165 -6.93 -11.81 7.33
C ASN A 165 -7.77 -10.68 6.69
N ILE A 166 -7.44 -10.27 5.46
CA ILE A 166 -8.26 -9.31 4.73
C ILE A 166 -9.54 -9.99 4.25
N ASN A 167 -10.68 -9.50 4.70
CA ASN A 167 -11.96 -9.84 4.08
C ASN A 167 -12.03 -9.16 2.70
N LYS A 168 -11.82 -9.95 1.65
CA LYS A 168 -11.73 -9.45 0.27
C LYS A 168 -13.01 -8.76 -0.19
N GLU A 169 -14.17 -9.30 0.14
CA GLU A 169 -15.47 -8.74 -0.23
C GLU A 169 -15.67 -7.35 0.38
N GLN A 170 -15.44 -7.23 1.68
CA GLN A 170 -15.53 -5.95 2.39
C GLN A 170 -14.49 -4.94 1.88
N PHE A 171 -13.27 -5.39 1.58
CA PHE A 171 -12.22 -4.55 1.02
C PHE A 171 -12.64 -3.96 -0.33
N ILE A 172 -13.19 -4.78 -1.23
CA ILE A 172 -13.66 -4.37 -2.55
C ILE A 172 -14.84 -3.41 -2.43
N GLU A 173 -15.77 -3.68 -1.52
CA GLU A 173 -16.90 -2.79 -1.25
C GLU A 173 -16.40 -1.39 -0.84
N ILE A 174 -15.44 -1.29 0.08
CA ILE A 174 -14.86 -0.02 0.53
C ILE A 174 -14.09 0.66 -0.60
N PHE A 175 -13.31 -0.12 -1.37
CA PHE A 175 -12.52 0.38 -2.50
C PHE A 175 -13.39 1.04 -3.58
N THR A 176 -14.60 0.54 -3.80
CA THR A 176 -15.53 1.07 -4.81
C THR A 176 -16.59 2.02 -4.24
N ALA A 177 -16.63 2.20 -2.90
CA ALA A 177 -17.65 3.00 -2.24
C ALA A 177 -17.56 4.51 -2.57
N ASN A 178 -18.70 5.19 -2.44
CA ASN A 178 -18.81 6.65 -2.52
C ASN A 178 -18.28 7.26 -3.84
N LYS A 179 -18.39 6.53 -4.94
CA LYS A 179 -18.01 6.97 -6.28
C LYS A 179 -19.24 6.96 -7.21
N SER A 180 -19.22 7.81 -8.25
CA SER A 180 -20.22 7.72 -9.31
C SER A 180 -20.12 6.40 -10.06
N ASP A 181 -21.17 5.97 -10.76
CA ASP A 181 -21.20 4.71 -11.50
C ASP A 181 -20.04 4.59 -12.49
N ILE A 182 -19.69 5.68 -13.18
CA ILE A 182 -18.56 5.69 -14.13
C ILE A 182 -17.24 5.38 -13.40
N HIS A 183 -16.98 6.04 -12.30
CA HIS A 183 -15.74 5.83 -11.53
C HIS A 183 -15.73 4.46 -10.85
N LYS A 184 -16.90 3.98 -10.40
CA LYS A 184 -17.02 2.62 -9.86
C LYS A 184 -16.65 1.57 -10.91
N ASN A 185 -17.18 1.69 -12.12
CA ASN A 185 -16.84 0.79 -13.23
C ASN A 185 -15.33 0.83 -13.57
N MET A 186 -14.71 2.01 -13.51
CA MET A 186 -13.25 2.13 -13.68
C MET A 186 -12.48 1.40 -12.58
N LEU A 187 -12.88 1.56 -11.32
CA LEU A 187 -12.27 0.87 -10.19
C LEU A 187 -12.47 -0.65 -10.27
N GLU A 188 -13.59 -1.10 -10.79
CA GLU A 188 -13.86 -2.54 -11.03
C GLU A 188 -12.90 -3.16 -12.04
N MET A 189 -12.36 -2.39 -12.97
CA MET A 189 -11.34 -2.86 -13.91
C MET A 189 -9.94 -2.99 -13.31
N ILE A 190 -9.62 -2.26 -12.24
CA ILE A 190 -8.27 -2.23 -11.67
C ILE A 190 -8.08 -3.43 -10.74
N SER A 191 -7.05 -4.24 -10.99
CA SER A 191 -6.64 -5.33 -10.10
C SER A 191 -5.88 -4.81 -8.88
N ILE A 192 -5.99 -5.52 -7.75
CA ILE A 192 -5.22 -5.26 -6.54
C ILE A 192 -4.56 -6.56 -6.10
N GLY A 193 -3.24 -6.61 -6.17
CA GLY A 193 -2.44 -7.78 -5.81
C GLY A 193 -1.47 -7.50 -4.68
N VAL A 194 -1.06 -8.55 -4.00
CA VAL A 194 -0.02 -8.53 -2.95
C VAL A 194 1.19 -9.31 -3.46
N ILE A 195 2.35 -8.68 -3.47
CA ILE A 195 3.62 -9.34 -3.79
C ILE A 195 4.04 -10.18 -2.58
N THR A 196 4.01 -11.50 -2.75
CA THR A 196 4.38 -12.45 -1.69
C THR A 196 5.90 -12.65 -1.60
N LYS A 197 6.62 -12.40 -2.70
CA LYS A 197 8.08 -12.52 -2.78
C LYS A 197 8.77 -11.50 -1.87
N GLN A 198 9.80 -11.98 -1.16
CA GLN A 198 10.61 -11.14 -0.27
C GLN A 198 11.77 -10.51 -1.04
N ARG A 199 12.36 -9.45 -0.43
CA ARG A 199 13.57 -8.76 -0.94
C ARG A 199 13.41 -8.19 -2.35
N THR A 200 12.21 -7.75 -2.69
CA THR A 200 11.88 -7.15 -3.99
C THR A 200 12.82 -6.03 -4.43
N PRO A 201 13.32 -5.11 -3.57
CA PRO A 201 14.28 -4.08 -3.99
C PRO A 201 15.57 -4.64 -4.59
N LEU A 202 16.04 -5.81 -4.15
CA LEU A 202 17.26 -6.42 -4.72
C LEU A 202 17.06 -6.84 -6.18
N TYR A 203 15.91 -7.38 -6.52
CA TYR A 203 15.57 -7.75 -7.89
C TYR A 203 15.44 -6.51 -8.78
N GLY A 204 14.85 -5.45 -8.27
CA GLY A 204 14.71 -4.20 -9.00
C GLY A 204 16.06 -3.51 -9.26
N ASN A 205 16.94 -3.45 -8.25
CA ASN A 205 18.31 -2.93 -8.43
C ASN A 205 19.07 -3.72 -9.51
N PHE A 206 18.90 -5.04 -9.54
CA PHE A 206 19.52 -5.88 -10.55
C PHE A 206 18.94 -5.63 -11.95
N HIS A 207 17.61 -5.44 -12.05
CA HIS A 207 16.97 -5.10 -13.31
C HIS A 207 17.43 -3.73 -13.82
N PHE A 208 17.38 -2.72 -12.98
CA PHE A 208 17.85 -1.38 -13.31
C PHE A 208 19.29 -1.39 -13.82
N TYR A 209 20.19 -2.11 -13.15
CA TYR A 209 21.58 -2.23 -13.59
C TYR A 209 21.71 -2.85 -15.00
N LYS A 210 20.88 -3.83 -15.34
CA LYS A 210 20.87 -4.45 -16.66
C LYS A 210 20.38 -3.51 -17.76
N GLU A 211 19.44 -2.62 -17.43
CA GLU A 211 18.86 -1.64 -18.37
C GLU A 211 19.83 -0.48 -18.68
N LEU A 212 20.88 -0.29 -17.87
CA LEU A 212 21.85 0.80 -18.06
C LEU A 212 22.81 0.58 -19.25
N ASP A 213 22.76 -0.55 -19.97
CA ASP A 213 23.65 -0.87 -21.11
C ASP A 213 25.13 -0.57 -20.85
N LEU A 214 25.65 -0.80 -19.61
CA LEU A 214 27.02 -0.51 -19.16
C LEU A 214 27.96 -1.71 -19.33
#